data_eafe3d06cd711c64e159c1c96f2d8cbd
#
_entry.id   eafe3d06cd711c64e159c1c96f2d8cbd
#
_cell.length_a   1.000
_cell.length_b   1.000
_cell.length_c   1.000
_cell.angle_alpha   90.00
_cell.angle_beta   90.00
_cell.angle_gamma   90.00
#
_symmetry.space_group_name_H-M   'P 1'
#
loop_
_entity.id
_entity.type
_entity.pdbx_description
1 polymer ?
#
loop_
_entity_poly.entity_id
_entity_poly.type
_entity_poly.pdbx_seq_one_letter_code
_entity_poly.pdbx_strand_id
1 'polypeptide(L)'
;MAVMKIEYYSQVLDMEWGVNVLYPDANRVEEPECEDIPVLYLLHGMSGNHNSWLKRTNVERLLRGTNLIVVMPNTSNGWYTDTQYGFDYYTALAEELPQVLKRFFPNMTSKREKTFIAGLSMGGYGCFKLALATNRFSHAASFSGALSFQAFSPESQNLGSPAYWRGVFGEIRDWTTSPYSLESLAKKSDKKTKLWAWCGEQDFLYEANNLAVKNLKKLGFDVTYSHSAGTHEWYYWEKQLEVFLTTLPIDFKLEERLT
;
A
#
# COMPACT_ATOMS: atom_id res chain seq x y z
N MET A 1 0.49 -21.04 -0.82
CA MET A 1 0.64 -19.98 -1.84
C MET A 1 1.89 -20.24 -2.66
N ALA A 2 1.83 -20.11 -3.97
CA ALA A 2 3.06 -20.06 -4.78
C ALA A 2 3.72 -18.69 -4.58
N VAL A 3 5.04 -18.68 -4.31
CA VAL A 3 5.84 -17.45 -4.21
C VAL A 3 6.55 -17.24 -5.53
N MET A 4 6.19 -16.21 -6.26
CA MET A 4 6.78 -15.88 -7.56
C MET A 4 7.61 -14.61 -7.43
N LYS A 5 8.87 -14.67 -7.86
CA LYS A 5 9.77 -13.54 -7.99
C LYS A 5 9.87 -13.20 -9.46
N ILE A 6 9.37 -12.05 -9.83
CA ILE A 6 9.28 -11.60 -11.21
C ILE A 6 10.19 -10.39 -11.36
N GLU A 7 11.02 -10.43 -12.37
CA GLU A 7 11.80 -9.30 -12.85
C GLU A 7 11.43 -9.09 -14.31
N TYR A 8 11.09 -7.87 -14.67
CA TYR A 8 10.72 -7.51 -16.03
C TYR A 8 11.26 -6.12 -16.38
N TYR A 9 11.48 -5.88 -17.65
CA TYR A 9 11.89 -4.57 -18.13
C TYR A 9 10.68 -3.62 -18.11
N SER A 10 10.74 -2.61 -17.23
CA SER A 10 9.75 -1.55 -17.18
C SER A 10 10.04 -0.51 -18.25
N GLN A 11 9.08 -0.26 -19.13
CA GLN A 11 9.17 0.77 -20.16
C GLN A 11 9.08 2.17 -19.54
N VAL A 12 8.36 2.31 -18.45
CA VAL A 12 8.18 3.59 -17.74
C VAL A 12 9.42 3.98 -16.96
N LEU A 13 10.07 3.00 -16.32
CA LEU A 13 11.27 3.25 -15.52
C LEU A 13 12.57 3.10 -16.31
N ASP A 14 12.49 2.59 -17.54
CA ASP A 14 13.62 2.28 -18.42
C ASP A 14 14.70 1.42 -17.75
N MET A 15 14.25 0.38 -16.99
CA MET A 15 15.14 -0.55 -16.31
C MET A 15 14.44 -1.86 -15.93
N GLU A 16 15.27 -2.88 -15.60
CA GLU A 16 14.78 -4.09 -14.94
C GLU A 16 14.12 -3.76 -13.59
N TRP A 17 12.90 -4.26 -13.38
CA TRP A 17 12.12 -3.94 -12.19
C TRP A 17 11.49 -5.16 -11.54
N GLY A 18 11.74 -5.32 -10.24
CA GLY A 18 11.32 -6.48 -9.47
C GLY A 18 9.96 -6.32 -8.80
N VAL A 19 9.15 -7.38 -8.86
CA VAL A 19 7.89 -7.53 -8.11
C VAL A 19 7.78 -8.96 -7.58
N ASN A 20 7.35 -9.12 -6.34
CA ASN A 20 6.98 -10.43 -5.80
C ASN A 20 5.46 -10.61 -5.86
N VAL A 21 5.04 -11.82 -6.17
CA VAL A 21 3.62 -12.19 -6.20
C VAL A 21 3.41 -13.46 -5.38
N LEU A 22 2.43 -13.42 -4.49
CA LEU A 22 1.84 -14.62 -3.92
C LEU A 22 0.62 -14.99 -4.77
N TYR A 23 0.60 -16.24 -5.23
CA TYR A 23 -0.48 -16.75 -6.07
C TYR A 23 -1.16 -17.96 -5.41
N PRO A 24 -2.49 -18.09 -5.44
CA PRO A 24 -3.19 -19.20 -4.83
C PRO A 24 -2.73 -20.56 -5.40
N ASP A 25 -2.44 -21.53 -4.52
CA ASP A 25 -2.11 -22.89 -4.93
C ASP A 25 -3.38 -23.68 -5.27
N ALA A 26 -3.43 -24.32 -6.41
CA ALA A 26 -4.57 -25.11 -6.89
C ALA A 26 -5.05 -26.19 -5.90
N ASN A 27 -4.14 -26.72 -5.08
CA ASN A 27 -4.45 -27.79 -4.11
C ASN A 27 -5.23 -27.30 -2.86
N ARG A 28 -5.48 -26.01 -2.73
CA ARG A 28 -6.13 -25.42 -1.56
C ARG A 28 -7.35 -24.57 -1.89
N VAL A 29 -7.64 -24.40 -3.16
CA VAL A 29 -8.84 -23.75 -3.66
C VAL A 29 -9.78 -24.86 -4.09
N GLU A 30 -10.82 -25.13 -3.30
CA GLU A 30 -11.76 -26.25 -3.52
C GLU A 30 -12.64 -26.07 -4.76
N GLU A 31 -12.69 -24.90 -5.36
CA GLU A 31 -13.46 -24.64 -6.57
C GLU A 31 -12.59 -24.05 -7.68
N PRO A 32 -12.77 -24.53 -8.92
CA PRO A 32 -11.99 -24.10 -10.07
C PRO A 32 -12.47 -22.75 -10.65
N GLU A 33 -13.07 -21.86 -9.89
CA GLU A 33 -13.29 -20.50 -10.33
C GLU A 33 -11.94 -19.76 -10.40
N CYS A 34 -11.10 -20.27 -11.31
CA CYS A 34 -9.82 -19.69 -11.64
C CYS A 34 -9.94 -18.33 -12.33
N GLU A 35 -11.13 -17.78 -12.47
CA GLU A 35 -11.39 -16.51 -13.12
C GLU A 35 -11.72 -15.43 -12.08
N ASP A 36 -11.25 -14.21 -12.36
CA ASP A 36 -11.59 -13.03 -11.58
C ASP A 36 -11.10 -13.09 -10.11
N ILE A 37 -9.87 -13.59 -9.92
CA ILE A 37 -9.25 -13.73 -8.59
C ILE A 37 -8.99 -12.34 -7.99
N PRO A 38 -9.46 -12.06 -6.76
CA PRO A 38 -9.17 -10.79 -6.06
C PRO A 38 -7.67 -10.51 -5.95
N VAL A 39 -7.30 -9.23 -5.92
CA VAL A 39 -5.90 -8.81 -5.83
C VAL A 39 -5.68 -7.78 -4.73
N LEU A 40 -4.64 -7.97 -3.93
CA LEU A 40 -4.12 -7.04 -2.95
C LEU A 40 -2.73 -6.55 -3.36
N TYR A 41 -2.59 -5.24 -3.56
CA TYR A 41 -1.28 -4.60 -3.67
C TYR A 41 -0.76 -4.27 -2.28
N LEU A 42 0.42 -4.81 -1.92
CA LEU A 42 0.99 -4.71 -0.57
C LEU A 42 2.32 -3.94 -0.61
N LEU A 43 2.28 -2.70 -0.18
CA LEU A 43 3.33 -1.71 -0.37
C LEU A 43 4.34 -1.68 0.80
N HIS A 44 5.64 -1.61 0.47
CA HIS A 44 6.71 -1.53 1.47
C HIS A 44 6.95 -0.12 1.98
N GLY A 45 7.64 0.01 3.11
CA GLY A 45 8.10 1.27 3.68
C GLY A 45 9.44 1.75 3.14
N MET A 46 9.88 2.93 3.59
CA MET A 46 11.20 3.48 3.26
C MET A 46 12.32 2.49 3.64
N SER A 47 13.39 2.47 2.88
CA SER A 47 14.51 1.51 2.99
C SER A 47 14.14 0.05 2.70
N GLY A 48 12.91 -0.22 2.29
CA GLY A 48 12.43 -1.52 1.86
C GLY A 48 12.44 -1.70 0.33
N ASN A 49 11.92 -2.85 -0.08
CA ASN A 49 11.68 -3.19 -1.47
C ASN A 49 10.59 -4.29 -1.56
N HIS A 50 10.35 -4.82 -2.76
CA HIS A 50 9.39 -5.90 -3.00
C HIS A 50 9.58 -7.18 -2.15
N ASN A 51 10.75 -7.37 -1.50
CA ASN A 51 11.00 -8.52 -0.62
C ASN A 51 10.61 -8.27 0.84
N SER A 52 10.31 -7.03 1.22
CA SER A 52 10.22 -6.63 2.64
C SER A 52 9.14 -7.39 3.39
N TRP A 53 7.95 -7.51 2.83
CA TRP A 53 6.85 -8.24 3.46
C TRP A 53 7.15 -9.73 3.62
N LEU A 54 7.71 -10.38 2.59
CA LEU A 54 8.11 -11.79 2.66
C LEU A 54 9.22 -12.05 3.67
N LYS A 55 10.15 -11.10 3.85
CA LYS A 55 11.29 -11.25 4.77
C LYS A 55 10.95 -10.97 6.23
N ARG A 56 9.97 -10.12 6.48
CA ARG A 56 9.71 -9.54 7.79
C ARG A 56 8.44 -10.06 8.46
N THR A 57 7.60 -10.78 7.71
CA THR A 57 6.30 -11.26 8.18
C THR A 57 6.03 -12.70 7.74
N ASN A 58 4.98 -13.29 8.30
CA ASN A 58 4.45 -14.58 7.89
C ASN A 58 3.33 -14.45 6.83
N VAL A 59 3.40 -13.44 5.96
CA VAL A 59 2.32 -13.10 5.02
C VAL A 59 1.93 -14.29 4.12
N GLU A 60 2.91 -15.09 3.67
CA GLU A 60 2.62 -16.30 2.88
C GLU A 60 1.79 -17.31 3.67
N ARG A 61 2.21 -17.61 4.91
CA ARG A 61 1.49 -18.54 5.79
C ARG A 61 0.11 -17.99 6.15
N LEU A 62 0.01 -16.71 6.44
CA LEU A 62 -1.23 -16.03 6.79
C LEU A 62 -2.29 -16.15 5.69
N LEU A 63 -1.88 -16.05 4.44
CA LEU A 63 -2.77 -16.08 3.28
C LEU A 63 -2.96 -17.48 2.69
N ARG A 64 -2.30 -18.49 3.26
CA ARG A 64 -2.45 -19.87 2.81
C ARG A 64 -3.89 -20.34 2.96
N GLY A 65 -4.50 -20.73 1.87
CA GLY A 65 -5.91 -21.14 1.81
C GLY A 65 -6.88 -20.03 1.41
N THR A 66 -6.37 -18.80 1.12
CA THR A 66 -7.19 -17.74 0.51
C THR A 66 -7.10 -17.79 -1.01
N ASN A 67 -8.19 -17.44 -1.69
CA ASN A 67 -8.17 -17.20 -3.12
C ASN A 67 -7.86 -15.71 -3.39
N LEU A 68 -6.61 -15.29 -3.12
CA LEU A 68 -6.16 -13.90 -3.22
C LEU A 68 -4.78 -13.85 -3.89
N ILE A 69 -4.63 -13.07 -4.93
CA ILE A 69 -3.32 -12.71 -5.46
C ILE A 69 -2.77 -11.54 -4.64
N VAL A 70 -1.53 -11.64 -4.15
CA VAL A 70 -0.87 -10.51 -3.48
C VAL A 70 0.32 -10.04 -4.29
N VAL A 71 0.33 -8.77 -4.63
CA VAL A 71 1.36 -8.11 -5.43
C VAL A 71 2.20 -7.22 -4.53
N MET A 72 3.49 -7.47 -4.43
CA MET A 72 4.43 -6.68 -3.64
C MET A 72 5.40 -5.98 -4.59
N PRO A 73 5.09 -4.75 -5.03
CA PRO A 73 5.95 -4.00 -5.96
C PRO A 73 7.11 -3.32 -5.23
N ASN A 74 8.05 -2.81 -6.01
CA ASN A 74 9.15 -1.99 -5.56
C ASN A 74 8.94 -0.52 -5.95
N THR A 75 9.40 0.41 -5.13
CA THR A 75 9.50 1.84 -5.46
C THR A 75 10.81 2.43 -4.93
N SER A 76 11.72 1.56 -4.46
CA SER A 76 12.90 2.03 -3.73
C SER A 76 12.50 3.06 -2.66
N ASN A 77 13.17 4.18 -2.59
CA ASN A 77 12.77 5.31 -1.74
C ASN A 77 12.01 6.41 -2.52
N GLY A 78 11.26 6.05 -3.58
CA GLY A 78 10.59 6.99 -4.48
C GLY A 78 9.19 7.42 -4.06
N TRP A 79 8.73 7.05 -2.86
CA TRP A 79 7.45 7.51 -2.27
C TRP A 79 6.23 7.31 -3.17
N TYR A 80 6.26 6.27 -4.01
CA TYR A 80 5.13 5.99 -4.92
C TYR A 80 4.76 7.22 -5.76
N THR A 81 5.79 7.95 -6.24
CA THR A 81 5.69 9.27 -6.88
C THR A 81 6.52 9.26 -8.17
N ASP A 82 6.08 10.00 -9.18
CA ASP A 82 6.93 10.37 -10.30
C ASP A 82 7.90 11.43 -9.77
N THR A 83 9.15 11.01 -9.63
CA THR A 83 10.16 11.78 -8.88
C THR A 83 10.82 12.84 -9.74
N GLN A 84 11.26 13.91 -9.11
CA GLN A 84 12.00 14.97 -9.81
C GLN A 84 13.42 14.54 -10.21
N TYR A 85 13.93 13.44 -9.64
CA TYR A 85 15.20 12.85 -10.07
C TYR A 85 15.08 11.87 -11.25
N GLY A 86 13.89 11.70 -11.81
CA GLY A 86 13.69 11.08 -13.13
C GLY A 86 13.17 9.65 -13.15
N PHE A 87 12.68 9.09 -12.01
CA PHE A 87 11.99 7.80 -12.01
C PHE A 87 10.50 7.97 -11.76
N ASP A 88 9.69 7.52 -12.70
CA ASP A 88 8.23 7.68 -12.69
C ASP A 88 7.53 6.51 -11.99
N TYR A 89 7.83 6.32 -10.69
CA TYR A 89 7.30 5.19 -9.91
C TYR A 89 5.78 5.19 -9.78
N TYR A 90 5.14 6.36 -9.70
CA TYR A 90 3.67 6.41 -9.65
C TYR A 90 3.09 5.89 -10.96
N THR A 91 3.56 6.36 -12.09
CA THR A 91 3.09 5.93 -13.43
C THR A 91 3.37 4.44 -13.64
N ALA A 92 4.57 3.96 -13.27
CA ALA A 92 4.90 2.53 -13.36
C ALA A 92 3.94 1.66 -12.54
N LEU A 93 3.60 2.07 -11.31
CA LEU A 93 2.72 1.33 -10.42
C LEU A 93 1.23 1.45 -10.77
N ALA A 94 0.81 2.66 -11.15
CA ALA A 94 -0.60 2.93 -11.41
C ALA A 94 -1.04 2.47 -12.80
N GLU A 95 -0.16 2.50 -13.79
CA GLU A 95 -0.53 2.28 -15.20
C GLU A 95 0.13 1.04 -15.80
N GLU A 96 1.45 0.91 -15.70
CA GLU A 96 2.19 -0.19 -16.34
C GLU A 96 2.00 -1.51 -15.61
N LEU A 97 2.28 -1.56 -14.30
CA LEU A 97 2.27 -2.81 -13.52
C LEU A 97 0.95 -3.59 -13.62
N PRO A 98 -0.24 -2.99 -13.52
CA PRO A 98 -1.49 -3.73 -13.69
C PRO A 98 -1.63 -4.39 -15.06
N GLN A 99 -1.13 -3.76 -16.12
CA GLN A 99 -1.15 -4.31 -17.48
C GLN A 99 -0.18 -5.47 -17.63
N VAL A 100 1.03 -5.35 -17.08
CA VAL A 100 2.04 -6.42 -17.05
C VAL A 100 1.53 -7.63 -16.28
N LEU A 101 1.01 -7.40 -15.08
CA LEU A 101 0.45 -8.47 -14.25
C LEU A 101 -0.74 -9.17 -14.91
N LYS A 102 -1.61 -8.45 -15.61
CA LYS A 102 -2.73 -9.05 -16.34
C LYS A 102 -2.27 -9.98 -17.47
N ARG A 103 -1.11 -9.73 -18.06
CA ARG A 103 -0.51 -10.65 -19.06
C ARG A 103 0.05 -11.91 -18.41
N PHE A 104 0.67 -11.80 -17.22
CA PHE A 104 1.20 -12.94 -16.48
C PHE A 104 0.10 -13.74 -15.77
N PHE A 105 -0.92 -13.05 -15.28
CA PHE A 105 -2.02 -13.60 -14.51
C PHE A 105 -3.35 -13.23 -15.15
N PRO A 106 -3.75 -13.87 -16.26
CA PRO A 106 -4.99 -13.54 -16.97
C PRO A 106 -6.25 -13.71 -16.10
N ASN A 107 -6.17 -14.54 -15.07
CA ASN A 107 -7.25 -14.77 -14.11
C ASN A 107 -7.35 -13.72 -12.99
N MET A 108 -6.37 -12.82 -12.87
CA MET A 108 -6.44 -11.70 -11.92
C MET A 108 -7.59 -10.78 -12.27
N THR A 109 -8.33 -10.34 -11.25
CA THR A 109 -9.45 -9.41 -11.45
C THR A 109 -9.02 -8.09 -12.07
N SER A 110 -9.95 -7.48 -12.80
CA SER A 110 -9.89 -6.06 -13.19
C SER A 110 -11.01 -5.23 -12.54
N LYS A 111 -11.82 -5.85 -11.69
CA LYS A 111 -12.96 -5.21 -11.03
C LYS A 111 -12.50 -4.47 -9.77
N ARG A 112 -12.98 -3.24 -9.61
CA ARG A 112 -12.66 -2.40 -8.45
C ARG A 112 -13.02 -3.06 -7.13
N GLU A 113 -14.20 -3.67 -7.05
CA GLU A 113 -14.72 -4.30 -5.83
C GLU A 113 -13.86 -5.47 -5.33
N LYS A 114 -13.02 -6.05 -6.18
CA LYS A 114 -12.08 -7.13 -5.87
C LYS A 114 -10.62 -6.68 -5.89
N THR A 115 -10.35 -5.37 -5.98
CA THR A 115 -9.00 -4.80 -6.02
C THR A 115 -8.77 -4.00 -4.74
N PHE A 116 -7.72 -4.38 -4.00
CA PHE A 116 -7.38 -3.84 -2.69
C PHE A 116 -5.94 -3.34 -2.66
N ILE A 117 -5.63 -2.44 -1.73
CA ILE A 117 -4.29 -1.94 -1.53
C ILE A 117 -4.01 -1.73 -0.04
N ALA A 118 -2.82 -2.09 0.41
CA ALA A 118 -2.38 -1.85 1.78
C ALA A 118 -0.89 -1.52 1.81
N GLY A 119 -0.43 -0.87 2.87
CA GLY A 119 0.98 -0.56 3.01
C GLY A 119 1.34 0.01 4.35
N LEU A 120 2.62 -0.01 4.67
CA LEU A 120 3.18 0.53 5.91
C LEU A 120 4.04 1.77 5.67
N SER A 121 4.05 2.71 6.62
CA SER A 121 4.95 3.86 6.59
C SER A 121 4.86 4.65 5.28
N MET A 122 5.96 4.78 4.51
CA MET A 122 5.96 5.30 3.14
C MET A 122 4.92 4.59 2.25
N GLY A 123 4.76 3.25 2.37
CA GLY A 123 3.74 2.47 1.66
C GLY A 123 2.32 2.75 2.14
N GLY A 124 2.15 3.15 3.41
CA GLY A 124 0.87 3.61 3.94
C GLY A 124 0.42 4.92 3.29
N TYR A 125 1.34 5.85 3.08
CA TYR A 125 1.09 7.02 2.23
C TYR A 125 0.79 6.61 0.79
N GLY A 126 1.63 5.74 0.20
CA GLY A 126 1.50 5.28 -1.18
C GLY A 126 0.15 4.62 -1.47
N CYS A 127 -0.36 3.78 -0.56
CA CYS A 127 -1.64 3.10 -0.76
C CYS A 127 -2.82 4.10 -0.75
N PHE A 128 -2.83 5.07 0.15
CA PHE A 128 -3.87 6.11 0.14
C PHE A 128 -3.74 7.01 -1.10
N LYS A 129 -2.51 7.41 -1.47
CA LYS A 129 -2.26 8.17 -2.68
C LYS A 129 -2.80 7.48 -3.93
N LEU A 130 -2.43 6.22 -4.15
CA LEU A 130 -2.88 5.44 -5.30
C LEU A 130 -4.40 5.24 -5.30
N ALA A 131 -4.99 4.93 -4.14
CA ALA A 131 -6.43 4.74 -4.02
C ALA A 131 -7.23 6.00 -4.34
N LEU A 132 -6.78 7.15 -3.83
CA LEU A 132 -7.44 8.43 -4.04
C LEU A 132 -7.25 8.99 -5.46
N ALA A 133 -6.09 8.74 -6.07
CA ALA A 133 -5.77 9.27 -7.40
C ALA A 133 -6.36 8.44 -8.53
N THR A 134 -6.46 7.09 -8.38
CA THR A 134 -6.86 6.21 -9.49
C THR A 134 -8.29 5.73 -9.42
N ASN A 135 -8.94 5.78 -8.26
CA ASN A 135 -10.27 5.23 -8.00
C ASN A 135 -10.41 3.74 -8.39
N ARG A 136 -9.30 2.99 -8.39
CA ARG A 136 -9.28 1.56 -8.80
C ARG A 136 -9.50 0.60 -7.64
N PHE A 137 -9.40 1.07 -6.42
CA PHE A 137 -9.41 0.24 -5.22
C PHE A 137 -10.72 0.40 -4.46
N SER A 138 -11.29 -0.71 -4.02
CA SER A 138 -12.47 -0.70 -3.14
C SER A 138 -12.09 -0.47 -1.68
N HIS A 139 -10.93 -0.99 -1.26
CA HIS A 139 -10.42 -0.87 0.10
C HIS A 139 -8.94 -0.48 0.06
N ALA A 140 -8.55 0.43 0.94
CA ALA A 140 -7.16 0.84 1.11
C ALA A 140 -6.80 0.88 2.60
N ALA A 141 -5.69 0.25 3.00
CA ALA A 141 -5.24 0.22 4.39
C ALA A 141 -3.84 0.82 4.57
N SER A 142 -3.70 1.63 5.60
CA SER A 142 -2.45 2.26 6.00
C SER A 142 -2.05 1.84 7.41
N PHE A 143 -0.86 1.24 7.54
CA PHE A 143 -0.28 0.85 8.82
C PHE A 143 0.85 1.85 9.16
N SER A 144 0.67 2.68 10.16
CA SER A 144 1.62 3.74 10.52
C SER A 144 2.06 4.57 9.30
N GLY A 145 1.12 4.98 8.45
CA GLY A 145 1.45 5.69 7.21
C GLY A 145 1.90 7.12 7.45
N ALA A 146 2.80 7.64 6.59
CA ALA A 146 3.17 9.06 6.57
C ALA A 146 2.05 9.88 5.90
N LEU A 147 0.85 9.91 6.51
CA LEU A 147 -0.37 10.41 5.88
C LEU A 147 -0.48 11.92 5.80
N SER A 148 0.28 12.66 6.63
CA SER A 148 0.27 14.14 6.61
C SER A 148 1.67 14.69 6.77
N PHE A 149 2.22 15.25 5.69
CA PHE A 149 3.51 15.97 5.73
C PHE A 149 3.41 17.33 6.45
N GLN A 150 2.21 17.79 6.79
CA GLN A 150 2.03 18.97 7.63
C GLN A 150 2.35 18.66 9.10
N ALA A 151 1.96 17.48 9.59
CA ALA A 151 2.21 17.05 10.96
C ALA A 151 3.48 16.21 11.12
N PHE A 152 4.12 15.85 10.01
CA PHE A 152 5.34 15.07 9.96
C PHE A 152 6.41 15.85 9.20
N SER A 153 7.48 16.26 9.88
CA SER A 153 8.66 16.81 9.23
C SER A 153 9.73 15.73 9.09
N PRO A 154 10.07 15.32 7.86
CA PRO A 154 11.17 14.36 7.65
C PRO A 154 12.50 14.82 8.23
N GLU A 155 12.75 16.13 8.24
CA GLU A 155 13.97 16.73 8.77
C GLU A 155 14.09 16.53 10.29
N SER A 156 12.99 16.69 11.02
CA SER A 156 12.97 16.48 12.47
C SER A 156 13.21 15.02 12.87
N GLN A 157 13.00 14.09 11.95
CA GLN A 157 13.19 12.65 12.16
C GLN A 157 14.50 12.11 11.55
N ASN A 158 15.36 12.98 11.02
CA ASN A 158 16.60 12.59 10.31
C ASN A 158 16.34 11.60 9.15
N LEU A 159 15.20 11.70 8.48
CA LEU A 159 14.83 10.85 7.38
C LEU A 159 15.24 11.47 6.03
N GLY A 160 16.47 11.20 5.63
CA GLY A 160 17.01 11.68 4.37
C GLY A 160 17.47 13.14 4.41
N SER A 161 18.26 13.54 3.42
CA SER A 161 18.75 14.91 3.27
C SER A 161 17.71 15.84 2.60
N PRO A 162 17.81 17.16 2.75
CA PRO A 162 16.97 18.09 1.97
C PRO A 162 17.08 17.88 0.46
N ALA A 163 18.25 17.49 -0.04
CA ALA A 163 18.45 17.18 -1.46
C ALA A 163 17.66 15.95 -1.90
N TYR A 164 17.60 14.90 -1.05
CA TYR A 164 16.78 13.73 -1.30
C TYR A 164 15.28 14.10 -1.43
N TRP A 165 14.75 14.87 -0.48
CA TRP A 165 13.34 15.27 -0.50
C TRP A 165 12.98 16.14 -1.70
N ARG A 166 13.87 17.09 -2.08
CA ARG A 166 13.71 17.85 -3.32
C ARG A 166 13.77 16.95 -4.56
N GLY A 167 14.64 15.94 -4.55
CA GLY A 167 14.73 14.96 -5.64
C GLY A 167 13.47 14.13 -5.80
N VAL A 168 12.75 13.81 -4.72
CA VAL A 168 11.49 13.04 -4.76
C VAL A 168 10.32 13.95 -5.16
N PHE A 169 10.09 15.04 -4.43
CA PHE A 169 8.86 15.83 -4.50
C PHE A 169 9.02 17.20 -5.15
N GLY A 170 10.25 17.61 -5.47
CA GLY A 170 10.54 18.98 -5.91
C GLY A 170 10.53 19.98 -4.75
N GLU A 171 10.43 21.26 -5.09
CA GLU A 171 10.33 22.34 -4.12
C GLU A 171 8.88 22.47 -3.63
N ILE A 172 8.61 22.01 -2.43
CA ILE A 172 7.28 22.11 -1.80
C ILE A 172 7.28 23.30 -0.85
N ARG A 173 6.55 24.37 -1.19
CA ARG A 173 6.37 25.54 -0.34
C ARG A 173 5.31 25.33 0.73
N ASP A 174 4.24 24.59 0.40
CA ASP A 174 3.13 24.30 1.30
C ASP A 174 2.61 22.89 1.02
N TRP A 175 2.81 22.01 1.97
CA TRP A 175 2.34 20.62 1.88
C TRP A 175 0.83 20.49 1.82
N THR A 176 0.07 21.42 2.39
CA THR A 176 -1.39 21.34 2.45
C THR A 176 -2.05 21.50 1.08
N THR A 177 -1.41 22.27 0.21
CA THR A 177 -1.88 22.56 -1.17
C THR A 177 -1.10 21.79 -2.23
N SER A 178 -0.06 21.09 -1.82
CA SER A 178 0.77 20.27 -2.70
C SER A 178 -0.07 19.21 -3.45
N PRO A 179 0.23 18.90 -4.72
CA PRO A 179 -0.40 17.80 -5.46
C PRO A 179 -0.12 16.43 -4.82
N TYR A 180 0.87 16.35 -3.95
CA TYR A 180 1.23 15.14 -3.21
C TYR A 180 0.47 14.98 -1.89
N SER A 181 -0.28 16.00 -1.42
CA SER A 181 -1.08 15.87 -0.21
C SER A 181 -2.29 14.98 -0.42
N LEU A 182 -2.59 14.14 0.56
CA LEU A 182 -3.76 13.27 0.48
C LEU A 182 -5.07 14.06 0.43
N GLU A 183 -5.13 15.23 1.08
CA GLU A 183 -6.27 16.13 1.02
C GLU A 183 -6.51 16.70 -0.37
N SER A 184 -5.44 17.04 -1.10
CA SER A 184 -5.54 17.52 -2.49
C SER A 184 -6.07 16.44 -3.43
N LEU A 185 -5.61 15.19 -3.25
CA LEU A 185 -6.08 14.03 -3.99
C LEU A 185 -7.52 13.67 -3.63
N ALA A 186 -7.85 13.68 -2.34
CA ALA A 186 -9.17 13.37 -1.82
C ALA A 186 -10.28 14.29 -2.37
N LYS A 187 -9.98 15.55 -2.60
CA LYS A 187 -10.92 16.52 -3.20
C LYS A 187 -11.33 16.12 -4.62
N LYS A 188 -10.49 15.38 -5.35
CA LYS A 188 -10.69 14.95 -6.74
C LYS A 188 -11.22 13.52 -6.86
N SER A 189 -11.12 12.74 -5.78
CA SER A 189 -11.54 11.33 -5.73
C SER A 189 -13.07 11.18 -5.72
N ASP A 190 -13.56 10.03 -6.19
CA ASP A 190 -14.98 9.66 -6.18
C ASP A 190 -15.53 9.28 -4.80
N LYS A 191 -14.66 9.22 -3.78
CA LYS A 191 -14.94 8.91 -2.37
C LYS A 191 -15.56 7.52 -2.11
N LYS A 192 -15.45 6.60 -3.05
CA LYS A 192 -16.03 5.25 -2.91
C LYS A 192 -15.09 4.25 -2.27
N THR A 193 -13.78 4.57 -2.18
CA THR A 193 -12.80 3.69 -1.51
C THR A 193 -13.02 3.75 -0.01
N LYS A 194 -13.19 2.58 0.62
CA LYS A 194 -13.17 2.45 2.08
C LYS A 194 -11.73 2.54 2.56
N LEU A 195 -11.46 3.51 3.41
CA LEU A 195 -10.13 3.75 3.95
C LEU A 195 -10.04 3.14 5.34
N TRP A 196 -8.97 2.40 5.59
CA TRP A 196 -8.65 1.83 6.89
C TRP A 196 -7.27 2.30 7.32
N ALA A 197 -7.11 2.75 8.57
CA ALA A 197 -5.84 3.18 9.10
C ALA A 197 -5.64 2.69 10.53
N TRP A 198 -4.39 2.33 10.84
CA TRP A 198 -3.93 2.10 12.21
C TRP A 198 -2.57 2.77 12.42
N CYS A 199 -2.35 3.29 13.62
CA CYS A 199 -1.05 3.80 14.04
C CYS A 199 -0.82 3.51 15.53
N GLY A 200 0.41 3.13 15.88
CA GLY A 200 0.80 2.98 17.28
C GLY A 200 0.84 4.33 18.00
N GLU A 201 0.43 4.37 19.28
CA GLU A 201 0.41 5.62 20.06
C GLU A 201 1.83 6.16 20.37
N GLN A 202 2.84 5.30 20.35
CA GLN A 202 4.25 5.66 20.51
C GLN A 202 4.99 5.78 19.18
N ASP A 203 4.27 5.73 18.06
CA ASP A 203 4.83 5.91 16.71
C ASP A 203 5.01 7.40 16.42
N PHE A 204 6.15 7.78 15.84
CA PHE A 204 6.43 9.17 15.47
C PHE A 204 5.48 9.72 14.39
N LEU A 205 4.72 8.86 13.70
CA LEU A 205 3.69 9.24 12.73
C LEU A 205 2.27 9.30 13.34
N TYR A 206 2.13 9.13 14.64
CA TYR A 206 0.81 9.11 15.29
C TYR A 206 0.00 10.38 15.01
N GLU A 207 0.60 11.55 15.23
CA GLU A 207 -0.08 12.84 14.99
C GLU A 207 -0.36 13.08 13.49
N ALA A 208 0.51 12.60 12.61
CA ALA A 208 0.28 12.66 11.17
C ALA A 208 -0.95 11.83 10.73
N ASN A 209 -1.14 10.66 11.35
CA ASN A 209 -2.32 9.83 11.13
C ASN A 209 -3.59 10.49 11.68
N ASN A 210 -3.56 11.00 12.92
CA ASN A 210 -4.69 11.69 13.53
C ASN A 210 -5.18 12.86 12.67
N LEU A 211 -4.24 13.70 12.21
CA LEU A 211 -4.58 14.86 11.38
C LEU A 211 -5.17 14.45 10.03
N ALA A 212 -4.51 13.52 9.33
CA ALA A 212 -4.95 13.07 8.02
C ALA A 212 -6.34 12.42 8.08
N VAL A 213 -6.57 11.52 9.04
CA VAL A 213 -7.87 10.86 9.23
C VAL A 213 -8.97 11.88 9.51
N LYS A 214 -8.70 12.85 10.41
CA LYS A 214 -9.64 13.95 10.70
C LYS A 214 -10.02 14.72 9.43
N ASN A 215 -9.04 15.04 8.57
CA ASN A 215 -9.26 15.79 7.36
C ASN A 215 -10.01 14.96 6.29
N LEU A 216 -9.66 13.69 6.11
CA LEU A 216 -10.35 12.79 5.18
C LEU A 216 -11.82 12.57 5.59
N LYS A 217 -12.10 12.38 6.89
CA LYS A 217 -13.48 12.32 7.38
C LYS A 217 -14.27 13.61 7.12
N LYS A 218 -13.66 14.78 7.32
CA LYS A 218 -14.29 16.08 6.97
C LYS A 218 -14.58 16.21 5.46
N LEU A 219 -13.78 15.58 4.61
CA LEU A 219 -13.98 15.53 3.16
C LEU A 219 -15.04 14.49 2.74
N GLY A 220 -15.62 13.76 3.70
CA GLY A 220 -16.72 12.81 3.48
C GLY A 220 -16.27 11.39 3.10
N PHE A 221 -15.03 11.00 3.45
CA PHE A 221 -14.59 9.62 3.28
C PHE A 221 -15.05 8.72 4.43
N ASP A 222 -15.38 7.47 4.08
CA ASP A 222 -15.53 6.38 5.05
C ASP A 222 -14.13 5.92 5.50
N VAL A 223 -13.73 6.34 6.70
CA VAL A 223 -12.42 6.02 7.28
C VAL A 223 -12.60 5.29 8.60
N THR A 224 -12.28 4.00 8.61
CA THR A 224 -12.08 3.24 9.84
C THR A 224 -10.68 3.53 10.37
N TYR A 225 -10.58 4.06 11.58
CA TYR A 225 -9.30 4.37 12.22
C TYR A 225 -9.25 3.81 13.63
N SER A 226 -8.17 3.10 13.91
CA SER A 226 -7.85 2.60 15.23
C SER A 226 -6.40 2.91 15.60
N HIS A 227 -6.13 2.94 16.91
CA HIS A 227 -4.79 3.07 17.48
C HIS A 227 -4.70 2.24 18.74
N SER A 228 -3.51 1.90 19.14
CA SER A 228 -3.22 1.16 20.37
C SER A 228 -1.78 1.40 20.77
N ALA A 229 -1.37 0.94 21.94
CA ALA A 229 0.03 0.90 22.30
C ALA A 229 0.84 0.21 21.20
N GLY A 230 1.91 0.84 20.75
CA GLY A 230 2.75 0.33 19.66
C GLY A 230 3.70 1.39 19.11
N THR A 231 4.77 0.91 18.48
CA THR A 231 5.81 1.71 17.88
C THR A 231 5.87 1.49 16.37
N HIS A 232 6.83 2.11 15.66
CA HIS A 232 7.03 1.98 14.21
C HIS A 232 7.72 0.67 13.85
N GLU A 233 7.03 -0.46 14.01
CA GLU A 233 7.62 -1.80 13.98
C GLU A 233 6.80 -2.82 13.19
N TRP A 234 7.51 -3.77 12.53
CA TRP A 234 6.92 -4.84 11.72
C TRP A 234 5.95 -5.75 12.47
N TYR A 235 6.20 -5.98 13.77
CA TYR A 235 5.33 -6.79 14.63
C TYR A 235 3.88 -6.27 14.62
N TYR A 236 3.71 -4.95 14.73
CA TYR A 236 2.38 -4.33 14.72
C TYR A 236 1.77 -4.36 13.32
N TRP A 237 2.56 -4.08 12.28
CA TRP A 237 2.06 -4.03 10.90
C TRP A 237 1.59 -5.40 10.40
N GLU A 238 2.26 -6.50 10.77
CA GLU A 238 1.79 -7.85 10.47
C GLU A 238 0.43 -8.13 11.12
N LYS A 239 0.27 -7.79 12.40
CA LYS A 239 -1.02 -7.94 13.10
C LYS A 239 -2.13 -7.09 12.48
N GLN A 240 -1.81 -5.87 12.07
CA GLN A 240 -2.80 -4.99 11.46
C GLN A 240 -3.17 -5.43 10.04
N LEU A 241 -2.25 -6.06 9.33
CA LEU A 241 -2.59 -6.73 8.06
C LEU A 241 -3.60 -7.87 8.30
N GLU A 242 -3.40 -8.70 9.31
CA GLU A 242 -4.36 -9.76 9.68
C GLU A 242 -5.76 -9.17 9.94
N VAL A 243 -5.84 -8.10 10.74
CA VAL A 243 -7.12 -7.42 11.03
C VAL A 243 -7.75 -6.85 9.76
N PHE A 244 -6.96 -6.17 8.93
CA PHE A 244 -7.47 -5.60 7.67
C PHE A 244 -8.02 -6.68 6.74
N LEU A 245 -7.35 -7.83 6.61
CA LEU A 245 -7.81 -8.92 5.75
C LEU A 245 -9.21 -9.44 6.14
N THR A 246 -9.58 -9.39 7.44
CA THR A 246 -10.94 -9.77 7.88
C THR A 246 -12.02 -8.79 7.41
N THR A 247 -11.65 -7.59 7.00
CA THR A 247 -12.59 -6.56 6.52
C THR A 247 -12.83 -6.63 5.01
N LEU A 248 -12.01 -7.40 4.30
CA LEU A 248 -12.12 -7.54 2.85
C LEU A 248 -13.22 -8.55 2.46
N PRO A 249 -13.88 -8.35 1.32
CA PRO A 249 -14.87 -9.29 0.80
C PRO A 249 -14.19 -10.52 0.15
N ILE A 250 -13.44 -11.26 0.94
CA ILE A 250 -12.72 -12.49 0.57
C ILE A 250 -12.97 -13.56 1.65
N ASP A 251 -12.81 -14.82 1.31
CA ASP A 251 -12.86 -15.92 2.31
C ASP A 251 -11.50 -15.98 3.03
N PHE A 252 -11.38 -15.17 4.08
CA PHE A 252 -10.22 -15.13 4.95
C PHE A 252 -10.62 -15.46 6.39
N LYS A 253 -9.95 -16.43 6.99
CA LYS A 253 -10.13 -16.81 8.40
C LYS A 253 -8.85 -16.55 9.17
N LEU A 254 -8.96 -15.87 10.30
CA LEU A 254 -7.85 -15.74 11.24
C LEU A 254 -7.47 -17.14 11.75
N GLU A 255 -6.15 -17.40 11.82
CA GLU A 255 -5.67 -18.59 12.52
C GLU A 255 -6.02 -18.49 14.02
N GLU A 256 -6.62 -19.53 14.57
CA GLU A 256 -6.75 -19.68 16.01
C GLU A 256 -5.34 -19.86 16.59
N ARG A 257 -4.91 -18.91 17.36
CA ARG A 257 -3.63 -18.99 18.10
C ARG A 257 -3.93 -19.61 19.46
N LEU A 258 -3.27 -20.71 19.76
CA LEU A 258 -3.24 -21.22 21.13
C LEU A 258 -2.57 -20.15 22.00
N THR A 259 -3.29 -19.66 22.99
CA THR A 259 -2.80 -18.69 24.01
C THR A 259 -1.94 -19.41 25.03
#